data_f1b2e40075ff1b5939ce40f776588749
#
_entry.id   f1b2e40075ff1b5939ce40f776588749
#
_cell.length_a   1.000
_cell.length_b   1.000
_cell.length_c   1.000
_cell.angle_alpha   90.00
_cell.angle_beta   90.00
_cell.angle_gamma   90.00
#
_symmetry.space_group_name_H-M   'P 1'
#
loop_
_entity.id
_entity.type
_entity.pdbx_description
1 polymer ?
#
loop_
_entity_poly.entity_id
_entity_poly.type
_entity_poly.pdbx_seq_one_letter_code
_entity_poly.pdbx_strand_id
1 'polypeptide(L)'
;NCDITQNCKFDRKNYFYPDNPKAYQISQFDEPIGYNGWIEIELEDGTTKKIRIERAHLEEDAGKNTHGTDGYSYVDLNRQGVPLIEIVSEADMRSPEEAYAYLTALKEIIQYTGISDVKMEEGSMRVDANISLRPYGQEKFGTKTELKNLNSFNYVRKGLQYEVERQAKILRSGGQIQQETRRYDESTGETILMRVKEGSADYRYFPEPDLPLYEIDDSWIEEVRAELPVFPKARRAHYVENLGLTAYDAGQLTSTKALSDFFEAAVAAGGDAKQVSNWLQGEVAQFLNAESKTIEQIALTPENLVEMIALIADGTISSK
;
A
#
# COMPACT_ATOMS: atom_id res chain seq x y z
N ASN A 1 -1.95 -2.28 13.85
CA ASN A 1 -2.85 -1.76 14.88
C ASN A 1 -4.32 -2.23 14.68
N CYS A 2 -4.53 -3.47 14.22
CA CYS A 2 -5.85 -4.10 14.20
C CYS A 2 -6.02 -5.03 15.40
N ASP A 3 -7.25 -5.24 15.83
CA ASP A 3 -7.62 -6.38 16.64
C ASP A 3 -7.62 -7.62 15.75
N ILE A 4 -7.24 -8.78 16.30
CA ILE A 4 -7.14 -10.03 15.55
C ILE A 4 -8.31 -10.93 15.92
N THR A 5 -9.00 -11.45 14.92
CA THR A 5 -10.04 -12.47 15.09
C THR A 5 -9.38 -13.80 15.46
N GLN A 6 -9.66 -14.30 16.66
CA GLN A 6 -9.02 -15.53 17.14
C GLN A 6 -9.67 -16.79 16.57
N ASN A 7 -10.98 -16.80 16.38
CA ASN A 7 -11.70 -17.91 15.74
C ASN A 7 -11.96 -17.58 14.28
N CYS A 8 -11.01 -17.93 13.44
CA CYS A 8 -11.04 -17.62 12.03
C CYS A 8 -11.83 -18.65 11.23
N LYS A 9 -12.59 -18.15 10.26
CA LYS A 9 -13.23 -18.99 9.23
C LYS A 9 -13.03 -18.37 7.85
N PHE A 10 -13.17 -19.22 6.83
CA PHE A 10 -13.29 -18.78 5.46
C PHE A 10 -14.70 -18.99 4.94
N ASP A 11 -15.10 -18.14 3.99
CA ASP A 11 -16.39 -18.17 3.33
C ASP A 11 -16.20 -18.28 1.82
N ARG A 12 -17.20 -18.83 1.13
CA ARG A 12 -17.29 -18.77 -0.33
C ARG A 12 -18.07 -17.54 -0.75
N LYS A 13 -17.41 -16.67 -1.54
CA LYS A 13 -18.02 -15.53 -2.22
C LYS A 13 -18.38 -15.93 -3.63
N ASN A 14 -19.65 -16.10 -3.93
CA ASN A 14 -20.12 -16.68 -5.19
C ASN A 14 -20.39 -15.61 -6.24
N TYR A 15 -19.72 -15.71 -7.39
CA TYR A 15 -19.97 -14.88 -8.56
C TYR A 15 -19.38 -15.51 -9.82
N PHE A 16 -19.96 -15.19 -10.98
CA PHE A 16 -19.49 -15.67 -12.26
C PHE A 16 -18.66 -14.59 -12.95
N TYR A 17 -17.43 -14.91 -13.27
CA TYR A 17 -16.57 -14.09 -14.10
C TYR A 17 -15.52 -14.95 -14.81
N PRO A 18 -15.05 -14.59 -16.02
CA PRO A 18 -14.12 -15.44 -16.79
C PRO A 18 -12.82 -15.79 -16.05
N ASP A 19 -12.29 -14.89 -15.23
CA ASP A 19 -11.08 -15.07 -14.43
C ASP A 19 -11.33 -15.75 -13.07
N ASN A 20 -12.57 -16.15 -12.81
CA ASN A 20 -12.98 -16.89 -11.61
C ASN A 20 -13.67 -18.21 -12.01
N PRO A 21 -12.91 -19.21 -12.54
CA PRO A 21 -13.50 -20.42 -13.15
C PRO A 21 -14.24 -21.33 -12.18
N LYS A 22 -13.94 -21.27 -10.88
CA LYS A 22 -14.68 -22.00 -9.85
C LYS A 22 -16.08 -21.44 -9.60
N ALA A 23 -16.38 -20.23 -10.10
CA ALA A 23 -17.59 -19.47 -9.82
C ALA A 23 -17.74 -19.05 -8.34
N TYR A 24 -16.70 -19.22 -7.54
CA TYR A 24 -16.58 -18.66 -6.19
C TYR A 24 -15.13 -18.28 -5.87
N GLN A 25 -14.97 -17.42 -4.91
CA GLN A 25 -13.70 -16.98 -4.38
C GLN A 25 -13.71 -17.24 -2.86
N ILE A 26 -12.66 -17.89 -2.35
CA ILE A 26 -12.47 -18.01 -0.91
C ILE A 26 -12.18 -16.63 -0.35
N SER A 27 -12.89 -16.25 0.70
CA SER A 27 -12.82 -14.94 1.33
C SER A 27 -13.18 -15.05 2.82
N GLN A 28 -13.32 -13.92 3.50
CA GLN A 28 -13.83 -13.85 4.87
C GLN A 28 -14.90 -12.77 4.91
N PHE A 29 -16.12 -13.11 5.27
CA PHE A 29 -17.25 -12.17 5.24
C PHE A 29 -17.48 -11.49 6.58
N ASP A 30 -17.86 -12.25 7.60
CA ASP A 30 -18.25 -11.75 8.92
C ASP A 30 -17.12 -11.85 9.98
N GLU A 31 -16.09 -12.67 9.73
CA GLU A 31 -14.95 -12.89 10.61
C GLU A 31 -13.63 -12.57 9.89
N PRO A 32 -13.38 -11.29 9.54
CA PRO A 32 -12.10 -10.89 8.94
C PRO A 32 -10.96 -11.12 9.92
N ILE A 33 -9.77 -11.49 9.42
CA ILE A 33 -8.61 -11.73 10.28
C ILE A 33 -8.21 -10.53 11.13
N GLY A 34 -8.40 -9.31 10.61
CA GLY A 34 -8.12 -8.06 11.31
C GLY A 34 -9.30 -7.09 11.20
N TYR A 35 -9.58 -6.38 12.27
CA TYR A 35 -10.65 -5.40 12.32
C TYR A 35 -10.30 -4.26 13.29
N ASN A 36 -11.09 -3.19 13.28
CA ASN A 36 -10.95 -2.06 14.20
C ASN A 36 -9.53 -1.51 14.28
N GLY A 37 -8.86 -1.38 13.14
CA GLY A 37 -7.49 -0.91 13.05
C GLY A 37 -7.37 0.59 12.76
N TRP A 38 -6.12 1.05 12.66
CA TRP A 38 -5.82 2.41 12.24
C TRP A 38 -4.38 2.56 11.77
N ILE A 39 -4.16 3.54 10.90
CA ILE A 39 -2.84 4.02 10.47
C ILE A 39 -2.78 5.51 10.73
N GLU A 40 -1.67 6.01 11.25
CA GLU A 40 -1.40 7.44 11.35
C GLU A 40 -0.69 7.91 10.07
N ILE A 41 -1.31 8.86 9.40
CA ILE A 41 -0.74 9.54 8.25
C ILE A 41 -0.13 10.87 8.67
N GLU A 42 0.85 11.35 7.90
CA GLU A 42 1.46 12.67 8.04
C GLU A 42 1.35 13.40 6.69
N LEU A 43 0.89 14.64 6.73
CA LEU A 43 0.77 15.50 5.57
C LEU A 43 2.01 16.37 5.40
N GLU A 44 2.17 16.98 4.23
CA GLU A 44 3.33 17.82 3.90
C GLU A 44 3.54 19.02 4.86
N ASP A 45 2.47 19.49 5.48
CA ASP A 45 2.52 20.55 6.48
C ASP A 45 2.89 20.07 7.90
N GLY A 46 3.18 18.77 8.04
CA GLY A 46 3.53 18.13 9.31
C GLY A 46 2.32 17.77 10.19
N THR A 47 1.10 18.03 9.75
CA THR A 47 -0.09 17.58 10.48
C THR A 47 -0.24 16.09 10.40
N THR A 48 -0.68 15.46 11.50
CA THR A 48 -0.92 14.02 11.57
C THR A 48 -2.39 13.72 11.77
N LYS A 49 -2.85 12.59 11.24
CA LYS A 49 -4.23 12.13 11.36
C LYS A 49 -4.29 10.61 11.40
N LYS A 50 -5.13 10.07 12.26
CA LYS A 50 -5.46 8.65 12.26
C LYS A 50 -6.55 8.36 11.24
N ILE A 51 -6.28 7.41 10.35
CA ILE A 51 -7.26 6.83 9.44
C ILE A 51 -7.59 5.44 9.94
N ARG A 52 -8.84 5.21 10.27
CA ARG A 52 -9.30 3.91 10.76
C ARG A 52 -9.35 2.90 9.63
N ILE A 53 -9.09 1.65 9.97
CA ILE A 53 -9.26 0.48 9.12
C ILE A 53 -10.47 -0.28 9.63
N GLU A 54 -11.49 -0.42 8.79
CA GLU A 54 -12.68 -1.20 9.10
C GLU A 54 -12.31 -2.67 9.28
N ARG A 55 -11.62 -3.22 8.28
CA ARG A 55 -11.18 -4.62 8.28
C ARG A 55 -9.98 -4.86 7.37
N ALA A 56 -9.30 -5.96 7.66
CA ALA A 56 -8.38 -6.65 6.76
C ALA A 56 -8.82 -8.10 6.69
N HIS A 57 -9.14 -8.61 5.51
CA HIS A 57 -9.56 -9.99 5.34
C HIS A 57 -8.74 -10.73 4.31
N LEU A 58 -8.57 -12.03 4.53
CA LEU A 58 -7.87 -12.92 3.62
C LEU A 58 -8.83 -13.40 2.54
N GLU A 59 -8.32 -13.46 1.32
CA GLU A 59 -9.03 -14.04 0.18
C GLU A 59 -8.04 -14.67 -0.80
N GLU A 60 -8.54 -15.37 -1.80
CA GLU A 60 -7.74 -15.78 -2.94
C GLU A 60 -7.90 -14.78 -4.09
N ASP A 61 -6.82 -14.59 -4.85
CA ASP A 61 -6.88 -13.74 -6.03
C ASP A 61 -7.59 -14.46 -7.20
N ALA A 62 -8.19 -13.69 -8.09
CA ALA A 62 -8.72 -14.17 -9.37
C ALA A 62 -7.60 -14.20 -10.42
N GLY A 63 -7.87 -14.84 -11.55
CA GLY A 63 -7.02 -14.75 -12.73
C GLY A 63 -6.94 -13.32 -13.28
N LYS A 64 -6.22 -13.16 -14.38
CA LYS A 64 -6.13 -11.89 -15.09
C LYS A 64 -6.95 -11.95 -16.37
N ASN A 65 -7.91 -11.05 -16.52
CA ASN A 65 -8.72 -10.92 -17.72
C ASN A 65 -8.29 -9.67 -18.49
N THR A 66 -7.85 -9.86 -19.72
CA THR A 66 -7.41 -8.78 -20.61
C THR A 66 -8.34 -8.72 -21.81
N HIS A 67 -8.99 -7.58 -22.04
CA HIS A 67 -9.83 -7.33 -23.20
C HIS A 67 -8.96 -6.91 -24.39
N GLY A 68 -8.98 -7.73 -25.46
CA GLY A 68 -8.28 -7.40 -26.70
C GLY A 68 -9.06 -6.39 -27.54
N THR A 69 -8.34 -5.75 -28.48
CA THR A 69 -8.94 -4.85 -29.48
C THR A 69 -9.62 -5.61 -30.62
N ASP A 70 -9.45 -6.91 -30.66
CA ASP A 70 -10.00 -7.87 -31.63
C ASP A 70 -11.39 -8.41 -31.25
N GLY A 71 -11.95 -7.95 -30.13
CA GLY A 71 -13.24 -8.38 -29.61
C GLY A 71 -13.19 -9.66 -28.75
N TYR A 72 -12.00 -10.16 -28.46
CA TYR A 72 -11.79 -11.31 -27.56
C TYR A 72 -11.32 -10.87 -26.18
N SER A 73 -11.58 -11.71 -25.19
CA SER A 73 -11.01 -11.61 -23.85
C SER A 73 -10.00 -12.73 -23.64
N TYR A 74 -8.84 -12.37 -23.15
CA TYR A 74 -7.74 -13.29 -22.86
C TYR A 74 -7.66 -13.50 -21.35
N VAL A 75 -7.84 -14.75 -20.93
CA VAL A 75 -7.84 -15.12 -19.51
C VAL A 75 -6.56 -15.85 -19.18
N ASP A 76 -5.78 -15.26 -18.26
CA ASP A 76 -4.60 -15.88 -17.67
C ASP A 76 -4.92 -16.30 -16.24
N LEU A 77 -4.83 -17.59 -15.96
CA LEU A 77 -5.16 -18.17 -14.66
C LEU A 77 -3.95 -18.36 -13.73
N ASN A 78 -2.73 -17.91 -14.11
CA ASN A 78 -1.54 -18.11 -13.30
C ASN A 78 -1.61 -17.42 -11.93
N ARG A 79 -2.39 -16.34 -11.78
CA ARG A 79 -2.61 -15.66 -10.51
C ARG A 79 -3.75 -16.26 -9.69
N GLN A 80 -4.61 -17.07 -10.28
CA GLN A 80 -5.76 -17.66 -9.62
C GLN A 80 -5.36 -18.43 -8.36
N GLY A 81 -6.02 -18.13 -7.23
CA GLY A 81 -5.78 -18.79 -5.96
C GLY A 81 -4.56 -18.30 -5.18
N VAL A 82 -3.82 -17.31 -5.68
CA VAL A 82 -2.74 -16.67 -4.92
C VAL A 82 -3.34 -15.98 -3.70
N PRO A 83 -2.76 -16.16 -2.49
CA PRO A 83 -3.24 -15.48 -1.29
C PRO A 83 -3.23 -13.95 -1.47
N LEU A 84 -4.34 -13.32 -1.12
CA LEU A 84 -4.57 -11.89 -1.20
C LEU A 84 -5.11 -11.39 0.15
N ILE A 85 -4.70 -10.21 0.56
CA ILE A 85 -5.32 -9.49 1.67
C ILE A 85 -6.00 -8.24 1.14
N GLU A 86 -7.28 -8.05 1.46
CA GLU A 86 -8.01 -6.82 1.20
C GLU A 86 -8.08 -5.99 2.48
N ILE A 87 -7.64 -4.73 2.40
CA ILE A 87 -7.64 -3.79 3.50
C ILE A 87 -8.63 -2.68 3.17
N VAL A 88 -9.66 -2.54 3.98
CA VAL A 88 -10.73 -1.56 3.81
C VAL A 88 -10.63 -0.49 4.86
N SER A 89 -10.44 0.77 4.43
CA SER A 89 -10.45 1.91 5.34
C SER A 89 -11.87 2.34 5.67
N GLU A 90 -12.03 2.95 6.86
CA GLU A 90 -13.20 3.78 7.15
C GLU A 90 -13.19 5.04 6.30
N ALA A 91 -14.33 5.71 6.20
CA ALA A 91 -14.49 6.94 5.44
C ALA A 91 -13.96 8.17 6.20
N ASP A 92 -12.72 8.13 6.65
CA ASP A 92 -12.10 9.18 7.46
C ASP A 92 -11.31 10.18 6.63
N MET A 93 -10.88 9.81 5.41
CA MET A 93 -10.11 10.69 4.53
C MET A 93 -10.98 11.82 3.99
N ARG A 94 -10.41 13.03 3.90
CA ARG A 94 -11.13 14.27 3.53
C ARG A 94 -10.51 15.00 2.35
N SER A 95 -9.40 14.50 1.80
CA SER A 95 -8.75 15.07 0.64
C SER A 95 -8.02 14.03 -0.20
N PRO A 96 -7.72 14.30 -1.46
CA PRO A 96 -6.85 13.47 -2.29
C PRO A 96 -5.44 13.29 -1.70
N GLU A 97 -4.92 14.32 -1.02
CA GLU A 97 -3.63 14.32 -0.34
C GLU A 97 -3.63 13.35 0.85
N GLU A 98 -4.70 13.32 1.64
CA GLU A 98 -4.86 12.34 2.71
C GLU A 98 -4.91 10.89 2.17
N ALA A 99 -5.55 10.66 1.04
CA ALA A 99 -5.57 9.34 0.39
C ALA A 99 -4.17 8.94 -0.09
N TYR A 100 -3.42 9.85 -0.68
CA TYR A 100 -2.03 9.62 -1.08
C TYR A 100 -1.13 9.29 0.13
N ALA A 101 -1.23 10.06 1.20
CA ALA A 101 -0.48 9.84 2.43
C ALA A 101 -0.84 8.50 3.09
N TYR A 102 -2.13 8.13 3.09
CA TYR A 102 -2.59 6.84 3.60
C TYR A 102 -1.98 5.67 2.83
N LEU A 103 -2.03 5.71 1.50
CA LEU A 103 -1.47 4.65 0.64
C LEU A 103 0.04 4.55 0.79
N THR A 104 0.73 5.67 0.94
CA THR A 104 2.18 5.70 1.17
C THR A 104 2.52 5.04 2.51
N ALA A 105 1.85 5.42 3.60
CA ALA A 105 2.06 4.83 4.91
C ALA A 105 1.73 3.33 4.94
N LEU A 106 0.63 2.92 4.31
CA LEU A 106 0.23 1.52 4.21
C LEU A 106 1.27 0.69 3.43
N LYS A 107 1.72 1.20 2.29
CA LYS A 107 2.77 0.56 1.48
C LYS A 107 4.05 0.34 2.28
N GLU A 108 4.54 1.37 2.96
CA GLU A 108 5.75 1.28 3.79
C GLU A 108 5.62 0.19 4.86
N ILE A 109 4.48 0.12 5.56
CA ILE A 109 4.23 -0.87 6.59
C ILE A 109 4.26 -2.28 5.99
N ILE A 110 3.52 -2.52 4.92
CA ILE A 110 3.44 -3.85 4.28
C ILE A 110 4.81 -4.26 3.74
N GLN A 111 5.52 -3.36 3.07
CA GLN A 111 6.83 -3.64 2.51
C GLN A 111 7.84 -4.08 3.59
N TYR A 112 7.83 -3.41 4.74
CA TYR A 112 8.73 -3.76 5.86
C TYR A 112 8.41 -5.10 6.51
N THR A 113 7.17 -5.57 6.45
CA THR A 113 6.84 -6.93 6.91
C THR A 113 7.36 -8.03 5.97
N GLY A 114 7.67 -7.70 4.72
CA GLY A 114 8.13 -8.66 3.73
C GLY A 114 7.04 -9.57 3.14
N ILE A 115 5.76 -9.36 3.48
CA ILE A 115 4.65 -10.19 2.98
C ILE A 115 4.27 -9.87 1.53
N SER A 116 4.64 -8.70 1.03
CA SER A 116 4.42 -8.27 -0.36
C SER A 116 5.48 -7.25 -0.78
N ASP A 117 5.79 -7.20 -2.06
CA ASP A 117 6.63 -6.16 -2.67
C ASP A 117 5.87 -4.88 -2.99
N VAL A 118 4.54 -4.90 -2.86
CA VAL A 118 3.59 -3.78 -2.99
C VAL A 118 3.81 -2.91 -4.23
N LYS A 119 3.96 -3.54 -5.38
CA LYS A 119 4.16 -2.89 -6.67
C LYS A 119 2.84 -2.82 -7.44
N MET A 120 2.37 -1.61 -7.70
CA MET A 120 1.13 -1.41 -8.47
C MET A 120 1.32 -1.76 -9.95
N GLU A 121 2.47 -1.46 -10.52
CA GLU A 121 2.82 -1.75 -11.92
C GLU A 121 2.90 -3.24 -12.23
N GLU A 122 3.22 -4.07 -11.24
CA GLU A 122 3.27 -5.52 -11.34
C GLU A 122 1.98 -6.20 -10.87
N GLY A 123 1.04 -5.42 -10.31
CA GLY A 123 -0.26 -5.90 -9.85
C GLY A 123 -0.24 -6.59 -8.48
N SER A 124 0.87 -6.54 -7.74
CA SER A 124 0.95 -7.03 -6.36
C SER A 124 0.34 -6.07 -5.34
N MET A 125 0.00 -4.86 -5.75
CA MET A 125 -0.85 -3.94 -5.02
C MET A 125 -1.87 -3.33 -5.95
N ARG A 126 -3.14 -3.31 -5.54
CA ARG A 126 -4.24 -2.69 -6.30
C ARG A 126 -5.01 -1.78 -5.38
N VAL A 127 -5.55 -0.72 -5.94
CA VAL A 127 -6.31 0.29 -5.19
C VAL A 127 -7.61 0.59 -5.92
N ASP A 128 -8.71 0.45 -5.20
CA ASP A 128 -10.00 0.98 -5.58
C ASP A 128 -10.34 2.14 -4.63
N ALA A 129 -10.71 3.29 -5.15
CA ALA A 129 -11.07 4.44 -4.34
C ALA A 129 -12.56 4.73 -4.43
N ASN A 130 -13.18 5.02 -3.29
CA ASN A 130 -14.57 5.44 -3.22
C ASN A 130 -14.62 6.90 -2.76
N ILE A 131 -15.36 7.73 -3.48
CA ILE A 131 -15.51 9.15 -3.17
C ILE A 131 -16.97 9.58 -3.22
N SER A 132 -17.36 10.41 -2.25
CA SER A 132 -18.61 11.18 -2.29
C SER A 132 -18.36 12.58 -1.78
N LEU A 133 -19.19 13.52 -2.20
CA LEU A 133 -19.19 14.89 -1.69
C LEU A 133 -20.46 15.16 -0.89
N ARG A 134 -20.33 16.02 0.09
CA ARG A 134 -21.46 16.55 0.89
C ARG A 134 -21.25 18.04 1.18
N PRO A 135 -22.31 18.81 1.39
CA PRO A 135 -22.19 20.18 1.87
C PRO A 135 -21.44 20.24 3.22
N TYR A 136 -20.70 21.31 3.44
CA TYR A 136 -20.04 21.54 4.72
C TYR A 136 -21.06 21.55 5.86
N GLY A 137 -20.77 20.84 6.96
CA GLY A 137 -21.65 20.70 8.10
C GLY A 137 -22.71 19.61 8.00
N GLN A 138 -22.87 18.96 6.84
CA GLN A 138 -23.74 17.79 6.73
C GLN A 138 -23.02 16.54 7.25
N GLU A 139 -23.65 15.77 8.14
CA GLU A 139 -23.08 14.52 8.66
C GLU A 139 -23.22 13.35 7.68
N LYS A 140 -24.37 13.23 7.03
CA LYS A 140 -24.65 12.15 6.09
C LYS A 140 -23.79 12.26 4.83
N PHE A 141 -23.10 11.17 4.47
CA PHE A 141 -22.34 11.09 3.22
C PHE A 141 -23.24 11.25 1.98
N GLY A 142 -22.66 11.76 0.91
CA GLY A 142 -23.29 11.78 -0.40
C GLY A 142 -23.25 10.41 -1.09
N THR A 143 -23.78 10.35 -2.31
CA THR A 143 -23.72 9.16 -3.15
C THR A 143 -22.28 8.91 -3.61
N LYS A 144 -21.75 7.72 -3.35
CA LYS A 144 -20.37 7.38 -3.68
C LYS A 144 -20.19 6.97 -5.14
N THR A 145 -19.07 7.37 -5.71
CA THR A 145 -18.51 6.89 -6.96
C THR A 145 -17.28 6.05 -6.67
N GLU A 146 -17.18 4.89 -7.29
CA GLU A 146 -16.00 4.00 -7.22
C GLU A 146 -15.05 4.31 -8.38
N LEU A 147 -13.77 4.54 -8.08
CA LEU A 147 -12.72 4.74 -9.06
C LEU A 147 -11.87 3.48 -9.19
N LYS A 148 -11.66 3.04 -10.42
CA LYS A 148 -10.83 1.91 -10.80
C LYS A 148 -9.74 2.32 -11.78
N ASN A 149 -8.84 1.38 -12.12
CA ASN A 149 -7.72 1.61 -13.04
C ASN A 149 -6.76 2.68 -12.53
N LEU A 150 -6.43 2.58 -11.25
CA LEU A 150 -5.54 3.50 -10.55
C LEU A 150 -4.16 2.84 -10.42
N ASN A 151 -3.29 3.05 -11.42
CA ASN A 151 -2.02 2.33 -11.56
C ASN A 151 -0.85 2.97 -10.79
N SER A 152 -1.08 4.06 -10.08
CA SER A 152 -0.11 4.69 -9.18
C SER A 152 -0.82 5.50 -8.10
N PHE A 153 -0.14 5.78 -6.99
CA PHE A 153 -0.69 6.65 -5.93
C PHE A 153 -0.96 8.07 -6.43
N ASN A 154 -0.12 8.54 -7.37
CA ASN A 154 -0.35 9.83 -8.00
C ASN A 154 -1.63 9.83 -8.86
N TYR A 155 -1.96 8.73 -9.53
CA TYR A 155 -3.22 8.61 -10.27
C TYR A 155 -4.42 8.48 -9.34
N VAL A 156 -4.28 7.86 -8.17
CA VAL A 156 -5.31 7.91 -7.12
C VAL A 156 -5.60 9.36 -6.74
N ARG A 157 -4.57 10.13 -6.41
CA ARG A 157 -4.70 11.54 -6.05
C ARG A 157 -5.35 12.36 -7.15
N LYS A 158 -4.86 12.24 -8.39
CA LYS A 158 -5.40 12.98 -9.55
C LYS A 158 -6.83 12.58 -9.89
N GLY A 159 -7.15 11.30 -9.86
CA GLY A 159 -8.51 10.80 -10.10
C GLY A 159 -9.49 11.30 -9.05
N LEU A 160 -9.11 11.29 -7.78
CA LEU A 160 -9.91 11.86 -6.70
C LEU A 160 -10.09 13.37 -6.86
N GLN A 161 -9.03 14.10 -7.22
CA GLN A 161 -9.12 15.55 -7.47
C GLN A 161 -10.11 15.85 -8.59
N TYR A 162 -10.03 15.13 -9.70
CA TYR A 162 -10.99 15.27 -10.81
C TYR A 162 -12.42 15.00 -10.35
N GLU A 163 -12.65 13.95 -9.57
CA GLU A 163 -13.98 13.62 -9.05
C GLU A 163 -14.52 14.68 -8.10
N VAL A 164 -13.68 15.27 -7.25
CA VAL A 164 -14.09 16.41 -6.41
C VAL A 164 -14.65 17.54 -7.27
N GLU A 165 -13.95 17.91 -8.33
CA GLU A 165 -14.36 18.99 -9.23
C GLU A 165 -15.63 18.64 -10.02
N ARG A 166 -15.68 17.42 -10.60
CA ARG A 166 -16.82 16.92 -11.36
C ARG A 166 -18.09 16.86 -10.51
N GLN A 167 -18.00 16.22 -9.34
CA GLN A 167 -19.15 16.08 -8.44
C GLN A 167 -19.59 17.42 -7.87
N ALA A 168 -18.65 18.30 -7.48
CA ALA A 168 -18.97 19.63 -7.00
C ALA A 168 -19.73 20.46 -8.06
N LYS A 169 -19.32 20.39 -9.32
CA LYS A 169 -20.00 21.07 -10.43
C LYS A 169 -21.45 20.59 -10.61
N ILE A 170 -21.66 19.26 -10.57
CA ILE A 170 -23.01 18.68 -10.68
C ILE A 170 -23.89 19.12 -9.52
N LEU A 171 -23.40 18.96 -8.28
CA LEU A 171 -24.17 19.29 -7.08
C LEU A 171 -24.50 20.80 -6.99
N ARG A 172 -23.57 21.68 -7.34
CA ARG A 172 -23.79 23.14 -7.36
C ARG A 172 -24.80 23.58 -8.42
N SER A 173 -24.94 22.82 -9.51
CA SER A 173 -25.97 23.07 -10.52
C SER A 173 -27.34 22.48 -10.17
N GLY A 174 -27.51 21.89 -8.99
CA GLY A 174 -28.74 21.22 -8.56
C GLY A 174 -28.95 19.84 -9.12
N GLY A 175 -27.94 19.26 -9.76
CA GLY A 175 -27.92 17.88 -10.21
C GLY A 175 -27.69 16.86 -9.08
N GLN A 176 -27.78 15.60 -9.42
CA GLN A 176 -27.58 14.49 -8.50
C GLN A 176 -26.44 13.59 -8.97
N ILE A 177 -25.68 13.04 -8.02
CA ILE A 177 -24.66 12.03 -8.29
C ILE A 177 -25.33 10.66 -8.27
N GLN A 178 -25.07 9.86 -9.30
CA GLN A 178 -25.48 8.45 -9.35
C GLN A 178 -24.39 7.57 -8.77
N GLN A 179 -24.79 6.44 -8.20
CA GLN A 179 -23.83 5.42 -7.76
C GLN A 179 -23.28 4.70 -8.99
N GLU A 180 -22.02 4.97 -9.29
CA GLU A 180 -21.37 4.48 -10.50
C GLU A 180 -19.94 4.05 -10.25
N THR A 181 -19.41 3.21 -11.16
CA THR A 181 -18.00 2.88 -11.26
C THR A 181 -17.41 3.63 -12.44
N ARG A 182 -16.31 4.32 -12.22
CA ARG A 182 -15.56 5.07 -13.21
C ARG A 182 -14.10 4.58 -13.26
N ARG A 183 -13.46 4.65 -14.41
CA ARG A 183 -12.02 4.42 -14.55
C ARG A 183 -11.28 5.74 -14.73
N TYR A 184 -10.11 5.84 -14.16
CA TYR A 184 -9.21 6.95 -14.44
C TYR A 184 -8.54 6.74 -15.81
N ASP A 185 -8.48 7.80 -16.61
CA ASP A 185 -7.82 7.84 -17.91
C ASP A 185 -6.56 8.72 -17.82
N GLU A 186 -5.40 8.08 -17.91
CA GLU A 186 -4.10 8.76 -17.76
C GLU A 186 -3.83 9.76 -18.89
N SER A 187 -4.37 9.51 -20.10
CA SER A 187 -4.15 10.34 -21.27
C SER A 187 -4.90 11.66 -21.22
N THR A 188 -6.08 11.66 -20.62
CA THR A 188 -6.94 12.86 -20.52
C THR A 188 -6.92 13.47 -19.13
N GLY A 189 -6.50 12.72 -18.10
CA GLY A 189 -6.58 13.13 -16.70
C GLY A 189 -8.00 13.14 -16.13
N GLU A 190 -8.94 12.50 -16.82
CA GLU A 190 -10.35 12.46 -16.48
C GLU A 190 -10.78 11.10 -15.95
N THR A 191 -11.95 11.03 -15.34
CA THR A 191 -12.62 9.76 -15.06
C THR A 191 -13.70 9.50 -16.10
N ILE A 192 -13.79 8.24 -16.55
CA ILE A 192 -14.73 7.80 -17.59
C ILE A 192 -15.71 6.80 -16.99
N LEU A 193 -17.00 7.00 -17.23
CA LEU A 193 -18.04 6.07 -16.77
C LEU A 193 -17.82 4.67 -17.35
N MET A 194 -17.79 3.68 -16.47
CA MET A 194 -17.78 2.27 -16.85
C MET A 194 -19.18 1.65 -16.76
N ARG A 195 -19.84 1.86 -15.64
CA ARG A 195 -21.19 1.33 -15.38
C ARG A 195 -21.88 2.13 -14.28
N VAL A 196 -23.20 2.18 -14.35
CA VAL A 196 -24.07 2.62 -13.25
C VAL A 196 -24.38 1.39 -12.39
N LYS A 197 -24.29 1.49 -11.08
CA LYS A 197 -24.62 0.40 -10.16
C LYS A 197 -26.12 0.36 -9.89
N GLU A 198 -26.78 -0.68 -10.33
CA GLU A 198 -28.18 -0.96 -10.04
C GLU A 198 -28.28 -1.97 -8.87
N GLY A 199 -28.07 -1.49 -7.66
CA GLY A 199 -28.12 -2.30 -6.43
C GLY A 199 -26.80 -2.91 -6.00
N SER A 200 -26.78 -3.56 -4.83
CA SER A 200 -25.64 -4.30 -4.31
C SER A 200 -25.60 -5.71 -4.88
N ALA A 201 -24.41 -6.19 -5.24
CA ALA A 201 -24.24 -7.58 -5.62
C ALA A 201 -24.51 -8.50 -4.42
N ASP A 202 -25.38 -9.50 -4.60
CA ASP A 202 -25.61 -10.55 -3.62
C ASP A 202 -24.66 -11.72 -3.91
N TYR A 203 -23.63 -11.85 -3.09
CA TYR A 203 -22.62 -12.90 -3.25
C TYR A 203 -22.99 -14.22 -2.58
N ARG A 204 -24.10 -14.30 -1.84
CA ARG A 204 -24.60 -15.51 -1.17
C ARG A 204 -23.50 -16.23 -0.41
N TYR A 205 -22.83 -15.51 0.46
CA TYR A 205 -21.76 -16.06 1.30
C TYR A 205 -22.25 -17.26 2.11
N PHE A 206 -21.39 -18.29 2.20
CA PHE A 206 -21.55 -19.38 3.14
C PHE A 206 -20.18 -19.93 3.55
N PRO A 207 -20.05 -20.58 4.71
CA PRO A 207 -18.76 -21.10 5.17
C PRO A 207 -18.12 -22.05 4.16
N GLU A 208 -16.81 -21.91 3.93
CA GLU A 208 -16.02 -22.80 3.07
C GLU A 208 -15.92 -24.18 3.71
N PRO A 209 -16.54 -25.23 3.12
CA PRO A 209 -16.62 -26.54 3.76
C PRO A 209 -15.29 -27.30 3.80
N ASP A 210 -14.35 -26.96 2.90
CA ASP A 210 -13.06 -27.64 2.83
C ASP A 210 -12.01 -27.05 3.80
N LEU A 211 -12.29 -25.90 4.40
CA LEU A 211 -11.42 -25.24 5.39
C LEU A 211 -12.13 -25.21 6.75
N PRO A 212 -11.67 -26.00 7.72
CA PRO A 212 -12.25 -26.00 9.06
C PRO A 212 -11.97 -24.65 9.77
N LEU A 213 -12.75 -24.38 10.79
CA LEU A 213 -12.44 -23.29 11.74
C LEU A 213 -11.05 -23.52 12.32
N TYR A 214 -10.29 -22.44 12.47
CA TYR A 214 -8.98 -22.49 13.11
C TYR A 214 -8.85 -21.36 14.13
N GLU A 215 -8.05 -21.61 15.13
CA GLU A 215 -7.81 -20.67 16.21
C GLU A 215 -6.45 -20.01 16.06
N ILE A 216 -6.42 -18.69 16.15
CA ILE A 216 -5.21 -17.89 16.29
C ILE A 216 -5.13 -17.53 17.78
N ASP A 217 -4.37 -18.29 18.55
CA ASP A 217 -4.21 -18.07 19.97
C ASP A 217 -3.25 -16.90 20.28
N ASP A 218 -3.25 -16.46 21.52
CA ASP A 218 -2.41 -15.35 21.97
C ASP A 218 -0.91 -15.67 21.81
N SER A 219 -0.49 -16.93 21.95
CA SER A 219 0.91 -17.31 21.79
C SER A 219 1.39 -17.12 20.38
N TRP A 220 0.60 -17.50 19.40
CA TRP A 220 0.91 -17.26 17.98
C TRP A 220 0.95 -15.77 17.65
N ILE A 221 0.01 -14.99 18.18
CA ILE A 221 0.02 -13.52 18.00
C ILE A 221 1.31 -12.91 18.58
N GLU A 222 1.74 -13.34 19.76
CA GLU A 222 2.97 -12.83 20.38
C GLU A 222 4.25 -13.28 19.64
N GLU A 223 4.29 -14.50 19.10
CA GLU A 223 5.38 -14.96 18.24
C GLU A 223 5.52 -14.05 17.01
N VAL A 224 4.42 -13.82 16.27
CA VAL A 224 4.41 -12.93 15.10
C VAL A 224 4.77 -11.50 15.50
N ARG A 225 4.29 -11.02 16.64
CA ARG A 225 4.61 -9.67 17.14
C ARG A 225 6.11 -9.52 17.42
N ALA A 226 6.75 -10.55 17.95
CA ALA A 226 8.19 -10.54 18.23
C ALA A 226 9.05 -10.51 16.95
N GLU A 227 8.53 -10.99 15.83
CA GLU A 227 9.21 -10.98 14.53
C GLU A 227 8.99 -9.68 13.73
N LEU A 228 8.08 -8.80 14.17
CA LEU A 228 7.84 -7.55 13.47
C LEU A 228 9.09 -6.67 13.45
N PRO A 229 9.44 -6.09 12.29
CA PRO A 229 10.57 -5.16 12.20
C PRO A 229 10.25 -3.82 12.89
N VAL A 230 11.28 -3.06 13.18
CA VAL A 230 11.11 -1.63 13.46
C VAL A 230 10.62 -0.94 12.19
N PHE A 231 9.47 -0.29 12.25
CA PHE A 231 8.84 0.32 11.09
C PHE A 231 9.46 1.68 10.71
N PRO A 232 9.29 2.13 9.44
CA PRO A 232 9.97 3.31 8.91
C PRO A 232 9.81 4.57 9.76
N LYS A 233 8.63 4.82 10.30
CA LYS A 233 8.37 6.01 11.14
C LYS A 233 9.26 6.06 12.37
N ALA A 234 9.41 4.94 13.08
CA ALA A 234 10.27 4.85 14.26
C ALA A 234 11.76 4.94 13.89
N ARG A 235 12.17 4.34 12.77
CA ARG A 235 13.55 4.47 12.25
C ARG A 235 13.87 5.92 11.88
N ARG A 236 12.98 6.60 11.17
CA ARG A 236 13.16 8.04 10.83
C ARG A 236 13.32 8.89 12.06
N ALA A 237 12.47 8.70 13.07
CA ALA A 237 12.59 9.42 14.34
C ALA A 237 13.96 9.18 15.00
N HIS A 238 14.40 7.92 15.07
CA HIS A 238 15.71 7.57 15.61
C HIS A 238 16.87 8.21 14.83
N TYR A 239 16.82 8.21 13.49
CA TYR A 239 17.87 8.79 12.66
C TYR A 239 17.98 10.30 12.84
N VAL A 240 16.86 10.99 12.99
CA VAL A 240 16.85 12.43 13.23
C VAL A 240 17.27 12.76 14.66
N GLU A 241 16.66 12.15 15.66
CA GLU A 241 16.81 12.50 17.07
C GLU A 241 18.14 12.02 17.67
N ASN A 242 18.61 10.83 17.28
CA ASN A 242 19.77 10.18 17.88
C ASN A 242 21.02 10.20 17.00
N LEU A 243 20.86 10.18 15.67
CA LEU A 243 21.98 10.16 14.72
C LEU A 243 22.24 11.54 14.06
N GLY A 244 21.40 12.54 14.34
CA GLY A 244 21.57 13.90 13.86
C GLY A 244 21.37 14.08 12.35
N LEU A 245 20.67 13.15 11.69
CA LEU A 245 20.34 13.27 10.26
C LEU A 245 19.19 14.26 10.04
N THR A 246 19.09 14.77 8.80
CA THR A 246 17.92 15.56 8.40
C THR A 246 16.70 14.64 8.21
N ALA A 247 15.49 15.21 8.29
CA ALA A 247 14.27 14.46 7.98
C ALA A 247 14.28 13.93 6.55
N TYR A 248 14.86 14.67 5.62
CA TYR A 248 15.04 14.25 4.23
C TYR A 248 15.95 13.01 4.12
N ASP A 249 17.13 13.05 4.72
CA ASP A 249 18.08 11.91 4.73
C ASP A 249 17.43 10.67 5.35
N ALA A 250 16.76 10.85 6.49
CA ALA A 250 16.05 9.76 7.17
C ALA A 250 14.93 9.16 6.29
N GLY A 251 14.19 9.99 5.55
CA GLY A 251 13.18 9.54 4.58
C GLY A 251 13.78 8.71 3.45
N GLN A 252 14.90 9.16 2.87
CA GLN A 252 15.59 8.44 1.80
C GLN A 252 16.14 7.08 2.28
N LEU A 253 16.80 7.04 3.42
CA LEU A 253 17.38 5.83 3.99
C LEU A 253 16.34 4.79 4.44
N THR A 254 15.12 5.22 4.72
CA THR A 254 14.01 4.32 5.10
C THR A 254 13.08 3.95 3.95
N SER A 255 13.43 4.32 2.71
CA SER A 255 12.62 4.03 1.52
C SER A 255 12.41 2.53 1.27
N THR A 256 13.37 1.69 1.67
CA THR A 256 13.25 0.23 1.71
C THR A 256 13.83 -0.31 3.01
N LYS A 257 13.33 -1.47 3.45
CA LYS A 257 13.88 -2.15 4.64
C LYS A 257 15.35 -2.52 4.44
N ALA A 258 15.72 -3.04 3.27
CA ALA A 258 17.09 -3.45 2.97
C ALA A 258 18.09 -2.29 3.06
N LEU A 259 17.73 -1.11 2.53
CA LEU A 259 18.59 0.08 2.63
C LEU A 259 18.73 0.56 4.08
N SER A 260 17.64 0.56 4.83
CA SER A 260 17.62 0.90 6.25
C SER A 260 18.49 -0.05 7.07
N ASP A 261 18.33 -1.35 6.86
CA ASP A 261 19.13 -2.38 7.57
C ASP A 261 20.62 -2.23 7.25
N PHE A 262 20.95 -1.95 5.98
CA PHE A 262 22.35 -1.70 5.56
C PHE A 262 22.93 -0.47 6.25
N PHE A 263 22.18 0.64 6.28
CA PHE A 263 22.59 1.87 6.96
C PHE A 263 22.85 1.63 8.45
N GLU A 264 21.90 0.98 9.14
CA GLU A 264 22.04 0.68 10.58
C GLU A 264 23.22 -0.23 10.86
N ALA A 265 23.45 -1.25 10.01
CA ALA A 265 24.60 -2.14 10.13
C ALA A 265 25.94 -1.39 9.93
N ALA A 266 25.99 -0.46 8.97
CA ALA A 266 27.19 0.36 8.76
C ALA A 266 27.47 1.29 9.95
N VAL A 267 26.44 1.91 10.53
CA VAL A 267 26.60 2.72 11.75
C VAL A 267 27.04 1.85 12.93
N ALA A 268 26.46 0.66 13.10
CA ALA A 268 26.86 -0.31 14.14
C ALA A 268 28.30 -0.80 13.96
N ALA A 269 28.81 -0.89 12.73
CA ALA A 269 30.20 -1.20 12.43
C ALA A 269 31.18 -0.02 12.70
N GLY A 270 30.70 1.08 13.24
CA GLY A 270 31.50 2.25 13.61
C GLY A 270 31.53 3.36 12.55
N GLY A 271 30.71 3.29 11.52
CA GLY A 271 30.58 4.33 10.51
C GLY A 271 29.94 5.61 11.08
N ASP A 272 30.44 6.76 10.67
CA ASP A 272 29.78 8.05 10.94
C ASP A 272 28.45 8.12 10.17
N ALA A 273 27.35 8.34 10.90
CA ALA A 273 26.01 8.28 10.33
C ALA A 273 25.82 9.22 9.13
N LYS A 274 26.38 10.45 9.20
CA LYS A 274 26.25 11.44 8.13
C LYS A 274 27.06 11.03 6.89
N GLN A 275 28.27 10.52 7.08
CA GLN A 275 29.11 10.07 5.95
C GLN A 275 28.52 8.83 5.30
N VAL A 276 28.09 7.83 6.07
CA VAL A 276 27.40 6.65 5.54
C VAL A 276 26.15 7.05 4.76
N SER A 277 25.34 7.95 5.31
CA SER A 277 24.15 8.50 4.64
C SER A 277 24.51 9.15 3.29
N ASN A 278 25.54 9.99 3.26
CA ASN A 278 25.97 10.67 2.03
C ASN A 278 26.41 9.68 0.95
N TRP A 279 27.18 8.64 1.31
CA TRP A 279 27.63 7.60 0.36
C TRP A 279 26.47 6.78 -0.16
N LEU A 280 25.53 6.37 0.70
CA LEU A 280 24.38 5.59 0.28
C LEU A 280 23.45 6.39 -0.65
N GLN A 281 23.26 7.66 -0.40
CA GLN A 281 22.39 8.52 -1.22
C GLN A 281 23.10 9.06 -2.47
N GLY A 282 24.41 9.10 -2.50
CA GLY A 282 25.24 9.53 -3.63
C GLY A 282 25.67 8.38 -4.54
N GLU A 283 26.94 8.00 -4.42
CA GLU A 283 27.60 7.05 -5.33
C GLU A 283 26.94 5.67 -5.33
N VAL A 284 26.53 5.16 -4.16
CA VAL A 284 25.85 3.86 -4.07
C VAL A 284 24.51 3.91 -4.79
N ALA A 285 23.68 4.93 -4.52
CA ALA A 285 22.40 5.10 -5.21
C ALA A 285 22.57 5.26 -6.72
N GLN A 286 23.57 6.03 -7.15
CA GLN A 286 23.88 6.18 -8.58
C GLN A 286 24.24 4.84 -9.23
N PHE A 287 25.07 4.03 -8.58
CA PHE A 287 25.44 2.71 -9.06
C PHE A 287 24.24 1.77 -9.13
N LEU A 288 23.42 1.71 -8.06
CA LEU A 288 22.23 0.88 -8.02
C LEU A 288 21.23 1.22 -9.14
N ASN A 289 21.03 2.52 -9.38
CA ASN A 289 20.15 2.99 -10.45
C ASN A 289 20.69 2.64 -11.85
N ALA A 290 22.00 2.84 -12.07
CA ALA A 290 22.64 2.52 -13.36
C ALA A 290 22.56 1.03 -13.70
N GLU A 291 22.72 0.17 -12.69
CA GLU A 291 22.70 -1.28 -12.85
C GLU A 291 21.29 -1.88 -12.69
N SER A 292 20.28 -1.05 -12.37
CA SER A 292 18.91 -1.52 -12.03
C SER A 292 18.91 -2.59 -10.95
N LYS A 293 19.71 -2.39 -9.90
CA LYS A 293 19.90 -3.33 -8.77
C LYS A 293 19.42 -2.73 -7.45
N THR A 294 19.16 -3.60 -6.50
CA THR A 294 18.95 -3.24 -5.09
C THR A 294 20.25 -3.40 -4.29
N ILE A 295 20.30 -2.82 -3.08
CA ILE A 295 21.47 -2.91 -2.20
C ILE A 295 21.84 -4.37 -1.86
N GLU A 296 20.87 -5.28 -1.82
CA GLU A 296 21.06 -6.70 -1.54
C GLU A 296 21.67 -7.48 -2.71
N GLN A 297 21.60 -6.92 -3.93
CA GLN A 297 22.07 -7.55 -5.17
C GLN A 297 23.51 -7.20 -5.52
N ILE A 298 24.19 -6.39 -4.71
CA ILE A 298 25.58 -6.00 -4.94
C ILE A 298 26.50 -6.57 -3.86
N ALA A 299 27.79 -6.67 -4.18
CA ALA A 299 28.77 -7.25 -3.28
C ALA A 299 29.25 -6.29 -2.16
N LEU A 300 28.79 -5.05 -2.15
CA LEU A 300 29.14 -4.08 -1.10
C LEU A 300 28.54 -4.55 0.23
N THR A 301 29.36 -4.64 1.27
CA THR A 301 28.91 -4.88 2.64
C THR A 301 28.96 -3.61 3.47
N PRO A 302 28.19 -3.52 4.58
CA PRO A 302 28.26 -2.38 5.49
C PRO A 302 29.69 -2.12 6.02
N GLU A 303 30.42 -3.18 6.37
CA GLU A 303 31.79 -3.11 6.87
C GLU A 303 32.76 -2.57 5.81
N ASN A 304 32.65 -3.03 4.56
CA ASN A 304 33.46 -2.54 3.45
C ASN A 304 33.21 -1.06 3.17
N LEU A 305 31.98 -0.61 3.26
CA LEU A 305 31.66 0.81 3.13
C LEU A 305 32.31 1.64 4.23
N VAL A 306 32.24 1.17 5.47
CA VAL A 306 32.85 1.85 6.64
C VAL A 306 34.36 1.89 6.50
N GLU A 307 35.01 0.77 6.12
CA GLU A 307 36.45 0.71 5.89
C GLU A 307 36.88 1.68 4.77
N MET A 308 36.16 1.72 3.66
CA MET A 308 36.42 2.66 2.56
C MET A 308 36.34 4.13 3.03
N ILE A 309 35.31 4.48 3.80
CA ILE A 309 35.14 5.81 4.36
C ILE A 309 36.30 6.17 5.28
N ALA A 310 36.76 5.24 6.12
CA ALA A 310 37.92 5.43 7.00
C ALA A 310 39.21 5.67 6.22
N LEU A 311 39.47 4.89 5.16
CA LEU A 311 40.63 5.05 4.28
C LEU A 311 40.63 6.39 3.51
N ILE A 312 39.47 6.94 3.22
CA ILE A 312 39.35 8.28 2.65
C ILE A 312 39.64 9.34 3.70
N ALA A 313 39.12 9.16 4.92
CA ALA A 313 39.26 10.11 6.00
C ALA A 313 40.76 10.27 6.47
N ASP A 314 41.51 9.16 6.43
CA ASP A 314 42.94 9.16 6.78
C ASP A 314 43.87 9.52 5.60
N GLY A 315 43.34 9.73 4.42
CA GLY A 315 44.06 10.13 3.22
C GLY A 315 44.76 9.00 2.47
N THR A 316 44.53 7.76 2.84
CA THR A 316 45.10 6.55 2.16
C THR A 316 44.61 6.44 0.73
N ILE A 317 43.32 6.75 0.50
CA ILE A 317 42.72 6.81 -0.83
C ILE A 317 41.97 8.14 -1.02
N SER A 318 41.73 8.51 -2.26
CA SER A 318 40.93 9.72 -2.56
C SER A 318 39.45 9.33 -2.73
N SER A 319 38.56 10.30 -2.56
CA SER A 319 37.14 10.14 -2.80
C SER A 319 36.75 10.09 -4.30
N LYS A 320 37.73 10.12 -5.20
CA LYS A 320 37.56 10.09 -6.65
C LYS A 320 38.12 8.81 -7.23
#